data_34a1fd2a1018185b6c50cbf1535afd60
#
_entry.id   34a1fd2a1018185b6c50cbf1535afd60
#
_cell.length_a   1.000
_cell.length_b   1.000
_cell.length_c   1.000
_cell.angle_alpha   90.00
_cell.angle_beta   90.00
_cell.angle_gamma   90.00
#
_symmetry.space_group_name_H-M   'P 1'
#
loop_
_entity.id
_entity.type
_entity.pdbx_description
1 polymer ?
#
loop_
_entity_poly.entity_id
_entity_poly.type
_entity_poly.pdbx_seq_one_letter_code
_entity_poly.pdbx_strand_id
1 'polypeptide(L)'
;MTRHFFRSMKDATVIGVLHNLRCAILRDGQDGLEHVDALLRLRGIDPASLRTYAKQPKHFRRGKLRLAVMEALRDGPMRGSDIARHVQGNGLDYPRAYRLTYQCLSHMKAKGLVTCEGRLWGSR
;
A
#
# COMPACT_ATOMS: atom_id res chain seq x y z
N MET A 1 -27.30 -36.32 6.53
CA MET A 1 -26.98 -35.36 5.46
C MET A 1 -26.62 -34.03 6.08
N THR A 2 -25.40 -33.56 5.84
CA THR A 2 -24.99 -32.23 6.24
C THR A 2 -25.59 -31.22 5.26
N ARG A 3 -26.45 -30.35 5.74
CA ARG A 3 -26.96 -29.25 4.93
C ARG A 3 -25.90 -28.16 4.89
N HIS A 4 -25.35 -27.92 3.70
CA HIS A 4 -24.46 -26.78 3.47
C HIS A 4 -25.31 -25.55 3.17
N PHE A 5 -25.27 -24.56 4.07
CA PHE A 5 -25.94 -23.28 3.83
C PHE A 5 -24.95 -22.35 3.10
N PHE A 6 -25.20 -22.14 1.82
CA PHE A 6 -24.48 -21.15 1.05
C PHE A 6 -25.25 -19.83 1.08
N ARG A 7 -24.62 -18.78 1.56
CA ARG A 7 -25.19 -17.44 1.39
C ARG A 7 -24.98 -17.02 -0.05
N SER A 8 -26.04 -16.52 -0.68
CA SER A 8 -25.91 -15.93 -2.01
C SER A 8 -25.00 -14.70 -1.93
N MET A 9 -24.01 -14.65 -2.80
CA MET A 9 -23.10 -13.51 -2.90
C MET A 9 -23.58 -12.57 -4.01
N LYS A 10 -23.42 -11.26 -3.78
CA LYS A 10 -23.68 -10.26 -4.81
C LYS A 10 -22.67 -10.45 -5.95
N ASP A 11 -23.09 -10.20 -7.19
CA ASP A 11 -22.22 -10.30 -8.37
C ASP A 11 -20.96 -9.44 -8.24
N ALA A 12 -21.08 -8.23 -7.71
CA ALA A 12 -19.93 -7.36 -7.46
C ALA A 12 -18.87 -8.02 -6.57
N THR A 13 -19.30 -8.76 -5.53
CA THR A 13 -18.38 -9.48 -4.63
C THR A 13 -17.69 -10.63 -5.37
N VAL A 14 -18.44 -11.40 -6.16
CA VAL A 14 -17.90 -12.52 -6.95
C VAL A 14 -16.88 -12.00 -7.96
N ILE A 15 -17.21 -10.94 -8.69
CA ILE A 15 -16.31 -10.30 -9.66
C ILE A 15 -15.03 -9.81 -8.97
N GLY A 16 -15.15 -9.17 -7.80
CA GLY A 16 -14.00 -8.72 -7.01
C GLY A 16 -13.08 -9.86 -6.59
N VAL A 17 -13.65 -10.98 -6.12
CA VAL A 17 -12.88 -12.17 -5.75
C VAL A 17 -12.17 -12.79 -6.96
N LEU A 18 -12.86 -12.91 -8.09
CA LEU A 18 -12.27 -13.43 -9.33
C LEU A 18 -11.17 -12.52 -9.86
N HIS A 19 -11.35 -11.21 -9.79
CA HIS A 19 -10.32 -10.24 -10.16
C HIS A 19 -9.07 -10.37 -9.27
N ASN A 20 -9.24 -10.48 -7.97
CA ASN A 20 -8.13 -10.66 -7.03
C ASN A 20 -7.40 -11.99 -7.29
N LEU A 21 -8.14 -13.07 -7.54
CA LEU A 21 -7.56 -14.37 -7.87
C LEU A 21 -6.78 -14.30 -9.18
N ARG A 22 -7.31 -13.62 -10.22
CA ARG A 22 -6.63 -13.42 -11.49
C ARG A 22 -5.30 -12.67 -11.29
N CYS A 23 -5.30 -11.59 -10.52
CA CYS A 23 -4.09 -10.83 -10.20
C CYS A 23 -3.04 -11.70 -9.47
N ALA A 24 -3.49 -12.55 -8.53
CA ALA A 24 -2.60 -13.47 -7.82
C ALA A 24 -1.99 -14.52 -8.76
N ILE A 25 -2.77 -15.10 -9.67
CA ILE A 25 -2.30 -16.07 -10.66
C ILE A 25 -1.26 -15.45 -11.58
N LEU A 26 -1.51 -14.25 -12.11
CA LEU A 26 -0.58 -13.53 -12.98
C LEU A 26 0.71 -13.15 -12.24
N ARG A 27 0.61 -12.73 -11.00
CA ARG A 27 1.77 -12.35 -10.20
C ARG A 27 2.67 -13.54 -9.88
N ASP A 28 2.07 -14.67 -9.49
CA ASP A 28 2.79 -15.85 -8.98
C ASP A 28 3.06 -16.89 -10.09
N GLY A 29 2.60 -16.65 -11.31
CA GLY A 29 2.77 -17.57 -12.45
C GLY A 29 2.06 -18.92 -12.27
N GLN A 30 0.94 -18.93 -11.53
CA GLN A 30 0.17 -20.15 -11.27
C GLN A 30 -0.73 -20.52 -12.44
N ASP A 31 -1.15 -21.79 -12.49
CA ASP A 31 -2.11 -22.30 -13.46
C ASP A 31 -3.54 -21.88 -13.10
N GLY A 32 -4.45 -21.97 -14.07
CA GLY A 32 -5.87 -21.76 -13.86
C GLY A 32 -6.39 -20.40 -14.34
N LEU A 33 -5.57 -19.61 -15.02
CA LEU A 33 -5.96 -18.30 -15.54
C LEU A 33 -7.15 -18.39 -16.49
N GLU A 34 -7.15 -19.39 -17.39
CA GLU A 34 -8.25 -19.62 -18.34
C GLU A 34 -9.59 -19.91 -17.66
N HIS A 35 -9.58 -20.58 -16.52
CA HIS A 35 -10.78 -20.88 -15.75
C HIS A 35 -11.35 -19.61 -15.09
N VAL A 36 -10.49 -18.79 -14.50
CA VAL A 36 -10.88 -17.50 -13.90
C VAL A 36 -11.42 -16.56 -14.98
N ASP A 37 -10.74 -16.48 -16.12
CA ASP A 37 -11.17 -15.63 -17.24
C ASP A 37 -12.52 -16.09 -17.81
N ALA A 38 -12.76 -17.40 -17.90
CA ALA A 38 -14.05 -17.94 -18.31
C ALA A 38 -15.17 -17.56 -17.34
N LEU A 39 -14.92 -17.64 -16.03
CA LEU A 39 -15.88 -17.24 -15.00
C LEU A 39 -16.19 -15.74 -15.04
N LEU A 40 -15.19 -14.90 -15.28
CA LEU A 40 -15.38 -13.47 -15.46
C LEU A 40 -16.25 -13.16 -16.69
N ARG A 41 -16.00 -13.84 -17.82
CA ARG A 41 -16.81 -13.69 -19.04
C ARG A 41 -18.26 -14.11 -18.83
N LEU A 42 -18.51 -15.16 -18.05
CA LEU A 42 -19.86 -15.57 -17.67
C LEU A 42 -20.60 -14.49 -16.86
N ARG A 43 -19.89 -13.64 -16.16
CA ARG A 43 -20.43 -12.49 -15.43
C ARG A 43 -20.47 -11.21 -16.27
N GLY A 44 -20.20 -11.29 -17.55
CA GLY A 44 -20.23 -10.12 -18.45
C GLY A 44 -19.01 -9.20 -18.35
N ILE A 45 -17.91 -9.67 -17.75
CA ILE A 45 -16.67 -8.89 -17.61
C ILE A 45 -15.64 -9.39 -18.59
N ASP A 46 -15.05 -8.48 -19.38
CA ASP A 46 -13.91 -8.80 -20.23
C ASP A 46 -12.63 -8.80 -19.36
N PRO A 47 -11.94 -9.93 -19.21
CA PRO A 47 -10.72 -10.00 -18.42
C PRO A 47 -9.62 -9.05 -18.90
N ALA A 48 -9.55 -8.77 -20.19
CA ALA A 48 -8.57 -7.87 -20.78
C ALA A 48 -8.78 -6.40 -20.35
N SER A 49 -10.01 -6.03 -19.94
CA SER A 49 -10.32 -4.68 -19.46
C SER A 49 -9.90 -4.44 -18.01
N LEU A 50 -9.57 -5.50 -17.26
CA LEU A 50 -9.21 -5.41 -15.86
C LEU A 50 -7.73 -5.01 -15.70
N ARG A 51 -7.51 -3.99 -14.87
CA ARG A 51 -6.14 -3.57 -14.54
C ARG A 51 -5.52 -4.55 -13.55
N THR A 52 -4.34 -5.06 -13.91
CA THR A 52 -3.50 -5.79 -12.97
C THR A 52 -2.70 -4.78 -12.15
N TYR A 53 -2.95 -4.75 -10.86
CA TYR A 53 -2.14 -3.92 -9.96
C TYR A 53 -0.92 -4.72 -9.56
N ALA A 54 0.23 -4.40 -10.18
CA ALA A 54 1.49 -4.88 -9.67
C ALA A 54 1.70 -4.30 -8.26
N LYS A 55 1.97 -5.18 -7.31
CA LYS A 55 2.33 -4.74 -5.96
C LYS A 55 3.60 -3.90 -6.07
N GLN A 56 3.51 -2.60 -5.78
CA GLN A 56 4.69 -1.75 -5.82
C GLN A 56 5.72 -2.26 -4.81
N PRO A 57 6.98 -2.45 -5.23
CA PRO A 57 8.02 -2.85 -4.30
C PRO A 57 8.13 -1.82 -3.18
N LYS A 58 8.25 -2.28 -1.96
CA LYS A 58 8.49 -1.40 -0.82
C LYS A 58 9.87 -0.77 -0.96
N HIS A 59 9.91 0.56 -1.02
CA HIS A 59 11.17 1.30 -1.11
C HIS A 59 12.01 1.14 0.17
N PHE A 60 11.35 1.13 1.32
CA PHE A 60 12.01 0.99 2.61
C PHE A 60 11.75 -0.38 3.22
N ARG A 61 12.81 -1.03 3.72
CA ARG A 61 12.69 -2.19 4.60
C ARG A 61 12.10 -1.75 5.94
N ARG A 62 11.54 -2.71 6.68
CA ARG A 62 10.94 -2.47 7.98
C ARG A 62 11.88 -1.68 8.90
N GLY A 63 11.41 -0.54 9.42
CA GLY A 63 12.16 0.34 10.30
C GLY A 63 13.11 1.31 9.62
N LYS A 64 13.41 1.17 8.34
CA LYS A 64 14.36 2.07 7.63
C LYS A 64 13.79 3.46 7.40
N LEU A 65 12.50 3.59 7.08
CA LEU A 65 11.85 4.89 6.96
C LEU A 65 11.90 5.66 8.28
N ARG A 66 11.60 5.00 9.38
CA ARG A 66 11.66 5.59 10.71
C ARG A 66 13.06 6.08 11.06
N LEU A 67 14.08 5.31 10.75
CA LEU A 67 15.47 5.72 10.94
C LEU A 67 15.82 6.95 10.11
N ALA A 68 15.40 7.00 8.84
CA ALA A 68 15.63 8.16 7.97
C ALA A 68 14.96 9.43 8.53
N VAL A 69 13.74 9.32 9.03
CA VAL A 69 13.04 10.44 9.68
C VAL A 69 13.79 10.90 10.95
N MET A 70 14.23 9.97 11.78
CA MET A 70 14.97 10.32 13.00
C MET A 70 16.34 10.95 12.69
N GLU A 71 17.02 10.49 11.64
CA GLU A 71 18.27 11.11 11.17
C GLU A 71 18.03 12.55 10.71
N ALA A 72 16.94 12.81 9.99
CA ALA A 72 16.58 14.15 9.56
C ALA A 72 16.34 15.08 10.76
N LEU A 73 15.75 14.59 11.82
CA LEU A 73 15.45 15.37 13.04
C LEU A 73 16.61 15.50 14.01
N ARG A 74 17.73 14.82 13.74
CA ARG A 74 18.91 14.84 14.63
C ARG A 74 19.48 16.26 14.83
N ASP A 75 19.46 17.07 13.79
CA ASP A 75 20.04 18.42 13.80
C ASP A 75 19.07 19.50 14.29
N GLY A 76 17.87 19.12 14.67
CA GLY A 76 16.85 20.01 15.22
C GLY A 76 15.49 19.86 14.53
N PRO A 77 14.49 20.65 14.97
CA PRO A 77 13.16 20.62 14.37
C PRO A 77 13.19 20.99 12.89
N MET A 78 12.38 20.29 12.10
CA MET A 78 12.25 20.52 10.65
C MET A 78 10.77 20.50 10.23
N ARG A 79 10.49 21.16 9.12
CA ARG A 79 9.17 21.05 8.49
C ARG A 79 9.02 19.66 7.86
N GLY A 80 7.77 19.15 7.84
CA GLY A 80 7.50 17.85 7.23
C GLY A 80 7.94 17.76 5.77
N SER A 81 7.84 18.85 5.00
CA SER A 81 8.34 18.92 3.61
C SER A 81 9.85 18.75 3.53
N ASP A 82 10.60 19.33 4.46
CA ASP A 82 12.08 19.20 4.49
C ASP A 82 12.50 17.80 4.92
N ILE A 83 11.77 17.20 5.86
CA ILE A 83 11.96 15.78 6.24
C ILE A 83 11.69 14.88 5.04
N ALA A 84 10.62 15.15 4.28
CA ALA A 84 10.30 14.38 3.08
C ALA A 84 11.39 14.46 2.01
N ARG A 85 12.02 15.63 1.83
CA ARG A 85 13.16 15.80 0.91
C ARG A 85 14.37 15.00 1.39
N HIS A 86 14.64 14.99 2.68
CA HIS A 86 15.71 14.17 3.25
C HIS A 86 15.46 12.68 3.04
N VAL A 87 14.21 12.23 3.28
CA VAL A 87 13.77 10.84 3.10
C VAL A 87 13.75 10.44 1.63
N GLN A 88 13.51 11.39 0.71
CA GLN A 88 13.40 11.14 -0.72
C GLN A 88 14.61 10.36 -1.26
N GLY A 89 15.80 10.71 -0.86
CA GLY A 89 17.03 9.98 -1.21
C GLY A 89 17.13 9.60 -2.68
N ASN A 90 17.71 8.46 -2.96
CA ASN A 90 17.93 7.96 -4.32
C ASN A 90 16.73 7.15 -4.81
N GLY A 91 16.05 7.64 -5.85
CA GLY A 91 15.07 6.87 -6.60
C GLY A 91 13.62 6.93 -6.12
N LEU A 92 13.33 7.69 -5.07
CA LEU A 92 11.96 7.89 -4.59
C LEU A 92 11.44 9.25 -5.07
N ASP A 93 10.26 9.29 -5.70
CA ASP A 93 9.64 10.56 -6.09
C ASP A 93 9.13 11.34 -4.87
N TYR A 94 9.13 12.67 -4.97
CA TYR A 94 8.77 13.54 -3.86
C TYR A 94 7.33 13.33 -3.35
N PRO A 95 6.29 13.23 -4.19
CA PRO A 95 4.92 13.01 -3.69
C PRO A 95 4.78 11.74 -2.86
N ARG A 96 5.47 10.67 -3.24
CA ARG A 96 5.49 9.41 -2.49
C ARG A 96 6.27 9.54 -1.19
N ALA A 97 7.43 10.20 -1.24
CA ALA A 97 8.24 10.48 -0.05
C ALA A 97 7.46 11.32 0.97
N TYR A 98 6.76 12.34 0.51
CA TYR A 98 5.92 13.21 1.32
C TYR A 98 4.84 12.40 2.05
N ARG A 99 4.09 11.57 1.32
CA ARG A 99 3.04 10.74 1.90
C ARG A 99 3.56 9.75 2.93
N LEU A 100 4.64 9.04 2.60
CA LEU A 100 5.26 8.07 3.52
C LEU A 100 5.80 8.75 4.76
N THR A 101 6.42 9.91 4.61
CA THR A 101 6.97 10.69 5.73
C THR A 101 5.86 11.14 6.69
N TYR A 102 4.76 11.68 6.19
CA TYR A 102 3.65 12.12 7.04
C TYR A 102 2.96 10.96 7.73
N GLN A 103 2.80 9.82 7.08
CA GLN A 103 2.28 8.60 7.71
C GLN A 103 3.19 8.16 8.85
N CYS A 104 4.49 8.14 8.63
CA CYS A 104 5.50 7.78 9.64
C CYS A 104 5.47 8.76 10.82
N LEU A 105 5.46 10.06 10.55
CA LEU A 105 5.40 11.12 11.58
C LEU A 105 4.13 11.01 12.43
N SER A 106 2.99 10.75 11.82
CA SER A 106 1.72 10.57 12.53
C SER A 106 1.78 9.37 13.48
N HIS A 107 2.33 8.25 13.04
CA HIS A 107 2.54 7.07 13.88
C HIS A 107 3.51 7.35 15.03
N MET A 108 4.63 8.01 14.74
CA MET A 108 5.64 8.34 15.76
C MET A 108 5.10 9.33 16.78
N LYS A 109 4.29 10.31 16.36
CA LYS A 109 3.62 11.26 17.26
C LYS A 109 2.65 10.53 18.19
N ALA A 110 1.86 9.60 17.65
CA ALA A 110 0.93 8.80 18.46
C ALA A 110 1.66 7.96 19.52
N LYS A 111 2.89 7.53 19.24
CA LYS A 111 3.74 6.81 20.19
C LYS A 111 4.56 7.72 21.12
N GLY A 112 4.46 9.05 20.97
CA GLY A 112 5.21 10.01 21.78
C GLY A 112 6.68 10.15 21.43
N LEU A 113 7.11 9.69 20.25
CA LEU A 113 8.51 9.73 19.82
C LEU A 113 8.90 11.05 19.17
N VAL A 114 7.94 11.72 18.55
CA VAL A 114 8.12 13.04 17.95
C VAL A 114 7.00 13.97 18.40
N THR A 115 7.28 15.27 18.35
CA THR A 115 6.31 16.33 18.65
C THR A 115 6.17 17.23 17.43
N CYS A 116 5.00 17.84 17.29
CA CYS A 116 4.73 18.83 16.25
C CYS A 116 4.24 20.12 16.89
N GLU A 117 5.00 21.19 16.73
CA GLU A 117 4.63 22.54 17.16
C GLU A 117 4.49 23.43 15.93
N GLY A 118 3.26 23.87 15.64
CA GLY A 118 2.98 24.55 14.40
C GLY A 118 3.24 23.64 13.19
N ARG A 119 4.22 24.02 12.35
CA ARG A 119 4.63 23.22 11.20
C ARG A 119 5.96 22.51 11.37
N LEU A 120 6.55 22.60 12.57
CA LEU A 120 7.85 22.01 12.87
C LEU A 120 7.69 20.70 13.62
N TRP A 121 8.34 19.67 13.13
CA TRP A 121 8.45 18.37 13.77
C TRP A 121 9.80 18.26 14.48
N GLY A 122 9.78 17.75 15.69
CA GLY A 122 10.99 17.56 16.48
C GLY A 122 11.01 16.20 17.16
N SER A 123 12.20 15.67 17.42
CA SER A 123 12.37 14.50 18.27
C SER A 123 12.13 14.87 19.73
N ARG A 124 11.51 13.96 20.45
CA ARG A 124 11.25 14.12 21.87
C ARG A 124 12.42 13.63 22.71
#